data_1ef5db935b0ea92c01a7e483c7a4a459
#
_entry.id   1ef5db935b0ea92c01a7e483c7a4a459
#
_cell.length_a   1.000
_cell.length_b   1.000
_cell.length_c   1.000
_cell.angle_alpha   90.00
_cell.angle_beta   90.00
_cell.angle_gamma   90.00
#
_symmetry.space_group_name_H-M   'P 1'
#
loop_
_entity.id
_entity.type
_entity.pdbx_description
1 polymer ?
#
loop_
_entity_poly.entity_id
_entity_poly.type
_entity_poly.pdbx_seq_one_letter_code
_entity_poly.pdbx_strand_id
1 'polypeptide(L)'
;ALKRIVNFNIDGGVEYLVVLGTTAESATLSLEEKSVVKQTMIDANNNRVPLVLGVGGNNTATLVNELKNTDFTGFSAILSVSPYYNKPTQEGIFQHFSAVAKASPLPVILYNVPGRTSSNMLPVTVVRLANEYKNIIGIKEAAGDLVQAMQLIQNTPEDFLVISGDDMITLPMVLAGGAGVISVIAEGFPVAFSEMVRLGLNRKVDLAYDIHYKIADAIDMIFEQG
;
A
#
# COMPACT_ATOMS: atom_id res chain seq x y z
N ALA A 1 18.48 -12.67 -7.43
CA ALA A 1 18.14 -11.92 -6.22
C ALA A 1 16.62 -11.88 -5.99
N LEU A 2 15.80 -11.34 -6.92
CA LEU A 2 14.38 -11.09 -6.73
C LEU A 2 13.57 -12.34 -6.33
N LYS A 3 13.76 -13.49 -7.01
CA LYS A 3 13.11 -14.77 -6.63
C LYS A 3 13.39 -15.20 -5.18
N ARG A 4 14.60 -14.92 -4.66
CA ARG A 4 14.92 -15.22 -3.25
C ARG A 4 14.15 -14.34 -2.30
N ILE A 5 13.98 -13.04 -2.62
CA ILE A 5 13.24 -12.09 -1.81
C ILE A 5 11.76 -12.49 -1.74
N VAL A 6 11.16 -12.87 -2.87
CA VAL A 6 9.79 -13.37 -2.92
C VAL A 6 9.61 -14.57 -1.99
N ASN A 7 10.46 -15.60 -2.11
CA ASN A 7 10.37 -16.78 -1.26
C ASN A 7 10.59 -16.44 0.20
N PHE A 8 11.62 -15.65 0.52
CA PHE A 8 11.93 -15.23 1.89
C PHE A 8 10.75 -14.54 2.57
N ASN A 9 10.07 -13.63 1.86
CA ASN A 9 8.92 -12.93 2.41
C ASN A 9 7.72 -13.85 2.59
N ILE A 10 7.38 -14.68 1.59
CA ILE A 10 6.25 -15.60 1.68
C ILE A 10 6.48 -16.65 2.77
N ASP A 11 7.69 -17.24 2.81
CA ASP A 11 8.06 -18.23 3.83
C ASP A 11 8.11 -17.58 5.23
N GLY A 12 8.37 -16.27 5.32
CA GLY A 12 8.29 -15.46 6.52
C GLY A 12 6.87 -15.09 6.96
N GLY A 13 5.86 -15.44 6.18
CA GLY A 13 4.45 -15.36 6.58
C GLY A 13 3.74 -14.07 6.20
N VAL A 14 4.23 -13.33 5.19
CA VAL A 14 3.46 -12.21 4.62
C VAL A 14 2.24 -12.75 3.85
N GLU A 15 1.13 -12.04 3.93
CA GLU A 15 -0.15 -12.45 3.34
C GLU A 15 -0.35 -11.98 1.89
N TYR A 16 0.46 -11.03 1.40
CA TYR A 16 0.46 -10.54 0.03
C TYR A 16 1.75 -9.77 -0.29
N LEU A 17 2.02 -9.53 -1.57
CA LEU A 17 3.19 -8.76 -2.01
C LEU A 17 2.77 -7.57 -2.87
N VAL A 18 3.43 -6.43 -2.68
CA VAL A 18 3.29 -5.26 -3.56
C VAL A 18 4.45 -5.22 -4.54
N VAL A 19 4.11 -5.25 -5.82
CA VAL A 19 5.06 -5.24 -6.94
C VAL A 19 5.15 -3.83 -7.50
N LEU A 20 6.36 -3.32 -7.73
CA LEU A 20 6.62 -1.97 -8.23
C LEU A 20 6.05 -0.86 -7.33
N GLY A 21 6.08 -1.07 -6.01
CA GLY A 21 5.81 -0.01 -5.04
C GLY A 21 6.91 1.05 -5.01
N THR A 22 6.80 2.02 -4.10
CA THR A 22 7.77 3.12 -3.96
C THR A 22 9.18 2.63 -3.64
N THR A 23 9.32 1.72 -2.69
CA THR A 23 10.61 1.16 -2.26
C THR A 23 11.23 0.20 -3.27
N ALA A 24 10.48 -0.22 -4.28
CA ALA A 24 11.03 -0.91 -5.45
C ALA A 24 11.69 0.06 -6.46
N GLU A 25 11.81 1.34 -6.10
CA GLU A 25 12.40 2.40 -6.96
C GLU A 25 11.81 2.42 -8.38
N SER A 26 10.52 2.11 -8.50
CA SER A 26 9.83 1.95 -9.80
C SER A 26 9.93 3.17 -10.72
N ALA A 27 10.16 4.35 -10.15
CA ALA A 27 10.35 5.59 -10.91
C ALA A 27 11.68 5.61 -11.71
N THR A 28 12.67 4.81 -11.33
CA THR A 28 14.00 4.75 -11.97
C THR A 28 14.14 3.56 -12.94
N LEU A 29 13.14 2.67 -12.98
CA LEU A 29 13.14 1.50 -13.87
C LEU A 29 12.60 1.83 -15.26
N SER A 30 13.23 1.28 -16.30
CA SER A 30 12.69 1.30 -17.67
C SER A 30 11.42 0.43 -17.78
N LEU A 31 10.69 0.58 -18.89
CA LEU A 31 9.49 -0.25 -19.15
C LEU A 31 9.84 -1.74 -19.29
N GLU A 32 10.99 -2.04 -19.90
CA GLU A 32 11.51 -3.40 -20.05
C GLU A 32 11.85 -4.01 -18.69
N GLU A 33 12.53 -3.27 -17.83
CA GLU A 33 12.86 -3.71 -16.46
C GLU A 33 11.59 -3.94 -15.63
N LYS A 34 10.60 -3.04 -15.70
CA LYS A 34 9.30 -3.24 -15.05
C LYS A 34 8.61 -4.52 -15.53
N SER A 35 8.69 -4.81 -16.83
CA SER A 35 8.13 -6.05 -17.39
C SER A 35 8.84 -7.30 -16.84
N VAL A 36 10.17 -7.28 -16.77
CA VAL A 36 10.96 -8.37 -16.18
C VAL A 36 10.65 -8.56 -14.70
N VAL A 37 10.52 -7.46 -13.94
CA VAL A 37 10.14 -7.52 -12.52
C VAL A 37 8.76 -8.15 -12.35
N LYS A 38 7.74 -7.68 -13.08
CA LYS A 38 6.38 -8.21 -13.01
C LYS A 38 6.37 -9.72 -13.28
N GLN A 39 6.97 -10.16 -14.39
CA GLN A 39 7.01 -11.58 -14.75
C GLN A 39 7.75 -12.41 -13.70
N THR A 40 8.90 -11.91 -13.22
CA THR A 40 9.68 -12.62 -12.19
C THR A 40 8.90 -12.78 -10.88
N MET A 41 8.13 -11.76 -10.49
CA MET A 41 7.29 -11.80 -9.27
C MET A 41 6.15 -12.81 -9.42
N ILE A 42 5.46 -12.81 -10.57
CA ILE A 42 4.38 -13.76 -10.88
C ILE A 42 4.92 -15.20 -10.84
N ASP A 43 6.01 -15.47 -11.56
CA ASP A 43 6.61 -16.80 -11.65
C ASP A 43 7.09 -17.30 -10.28
N ALA A 44 7.76 -16.42 -9.51
CA ALA A 44 8.29 -16.79 -8.20
C ALA A 44 7.20 -16.95 -7.16
N ASN A 45 6.12 -16.15 -7.24
CA ASN A 45 4.96 -16.26 -6.37
C ASN A 45 4.20 -17.58 -6.60
N ASN A 46 4.06 -18.00 -7.82
CA ASN A 46 3.35 -19.23 -8.20
C ASN A 46 1.97 -19.34 -7.49
N ASN A 47 1.21 -18.26 -7.48
CA ASN A 47 -0.12 -18.13 -6.84
C ASN A 47 -0.17 -18.45 -5.34
N ARG A 48 0.94 -18.36 -4.61
CA ARG A 48 0.97 -18.62 -3.16
C ARG A 48 0.29 -17.53 -2.33
N VAL A 49 0.43 -16.27 -2.76
CA VAL A 49 -0.21 -15.11 -2.11
C VAL A 49 -0.73 -14.13 -3.18
N PRO A 50 -1.71 -13.28 -2.86
CA PRO A 50 -2.13 -12.20 -3.78
C PRO A 50 -0.97 -11.26 -4.13
N LEU A 51 -0.93 -10.80 -5.39
CA LEU A 51 -0.03 -9.75 -5.84
C LEU A 51 -0.80 -8.45 -6.08
N VAL A 52 -0.27 -7.34 -5.57
CA VAL A 52 -0.79 -5.99 -5.80
C VAL A 52 0.20 -5.22 -6.66
N LEU A 53 -0.25 -4.66 -7.78
CA LEU A 53 0.63 -3.91 -8.68
C LEU A 53 0.61 -2.41 -8.35
N GLY A 54 1.77 -1.82 -8.13
CA GLY A 54 1.93 -0.37 -8.06
C GLY A 54 1.73 0.27 -9.43
N VAL A 55 0.66 1.05 -9.59
CA VAL A 55 0.32 1.79 -10.81
C VAL A 55 -0.15 3.18 -10.42
N GLY A 56 0.66 4.20 -10.69
CA GLY A 56 0.32 5.56 -10.28
C GLY A 56 1.13 6.61 -11.03
N GLY A 57 0.62 7.82 -11.01
CA GLY A 57 1.26 8.95 -11.67
C GLY A 57 0.51 10.25 -11.42
N ASN A 58 1.11 11.36 -11.83
CA ASN A 58 0.53 12.70 -11.67
C ASN A 58 -0.14 13.24 -12.94
N ASN A 59 -0.17 12.44 -14.02
CA ASN A 59 -0.92 12.71 -15.23
C ASN A 59 -2.06 11.70 -15.36
N THR A 60 -3.28 12.13 -15.05
CA THR A 60 -4.48 11.28 -15.05
C THR A 60 -4.74 10.63 -16.41
N ALA A 61 -4.56 11.34 -17.50
CA ALA A 61 -4.82 10.82 -18.86
C ALA A 61 -3.83 9.69 -19.21
N THR A 62 -2.55 9.86 -18.89
CA THR A 62 -1.52 8.85 -19.10
C THR A 62 -1.81 7.61 -18.27
N LEU A 63 -2.16 7.79 -16.99
CA LEU A 63 -2.48 6.68 -16.08
C LEU A 63 -3.72 5.90 -16.55
N VAL A 64 -4.78 6.59 -16.96
CA VAL A 64 -5.98 5.95 -17.53
C VAL A 64 -5.65 5.14 -18.79
N ASN A 65 -4.78 5.67 -19.65
CA ASN A 65 -4.33 4.93 -20.83
C ASN A 65 -3.50 3.69 -20.46
N GLU A 66 -2.61 3.81 -19.48
CA GLU A 66 -1.83 2.69 -18.93
C GLU A 66 -2.76 1.59 -18.39
N LEU A 67 -3.74 1.94 -17.56
CA LEU A 67 -4.71 1.00 -16.99
C LEU A 67 -5.50 0.23 -18.06
N LYS A 68 -5.83 0.86 -19.17
CA LYS A 68 -6.57 0.23 -20.28
C LYS A 68 -5.72 -0.72 -21.13
N ASN A 69 -4.41 -0.52 -21.17
CA ASN A 69 -3.51 -1.24 -22.07
C ASN A 69 -2.54 -2.20 -21.35
N THR A 70 -2.54 -2.22 -20.02
CA THR A 70 -1.70 -3.14 -19.23
C THR A 70 -2.39 -4.50 -19.11
N ASP A 71 -1.61 -5.57 -19.29
CA ASP A 71 -2.02 -6.92 -18.88
C ASP A 71 -1.85 -7.06 -17.36
N PHE A 72 -2.94 -7.29 -16.65
CA PHE A 72 -2.99 -7.48 -15.21
C PHE A 72 -3.08 -8.96 -14.79
N THR A 73 -2.87 -9.90 -15.71
CA THR A 73 -2.87 -11.33 -15.38
C THR A 73 -1.88 -11.62 -14.25
N GLY A 74 -2.33 -12.31 -13.22
CA GLY A 74 -1.54 -12.63 -12.02
C GLY A 74 -1.59 -11.59 -10.90
N PHE A 75 -2.29 -10.45 -11.10
CA PHE A 75 -2.50 -9.44 -10.06
C PHE A 75 -3.94 -9.44 -9.56
N SER A 76 -4.11 -9.19 -8.26
CA SER A 76 -5.40 -9.17 -7.57
C SER A 76 -5.95 -7.75 -7.36
N ALA A 77 -5.08 -6.75 -7.31
CA ALA A 77 -5.43 -5.34 -7.11
C ALA A 77 -4.32 -4.42 -7.63
N ILE A 78 -4.62 -3.13 -7.74
CA ILE A 78 -3.62 -2.09 -7.94
C ILE A 78 -3.47 -1.19 -6.71
N LEU A 79 -2.25 -0.71 -6.46
CA LEU A 79 -1.94 0.34 -5.49
C LEU A 79 -1.64 1.62 -6.25
N SER A 80 -2.49 2.65 -6.10
CA SER A 80 -2.37 3.88 -6.88
C SER A 80 -2.12 5.09 -5.98
N VAL A 81 -0.92 5.69 -6.15
CA VAL A 81 -0.49 6.84 -5.36
C VAL A 81 -1.22 8.11 -5.79
N SER A 82 -1.54 9.00 -4.82
CA SER A 82 -2.07 10.33 -5.08
C SER A 82 -1.13 11.12 -6.00
N PRO A 83 -1.66 11.97 -6.92
CA PRO A 83 -0.82 12.78 -7.78
C PRO A 83 0.18 13.61 -6.97
N TYR A 84 1.44 13.51 -7.36
CA TYR A 84 2.58 14.17 -6.72
C TYR A 84 3.09 15.33 -7.58
N TYR A 85 3.91 16.21 -7.00
CA TYR A 85 4.53 17.35 -7.67
C TYR A 85 3.55 18.50 -7.99
N ASN A 86 2.48 18.28 -8.74
CA ASN A 86 1.49 19.28 -9.16
C ASN A 86 0.43 19.63 -8.09
N LYS A 87 0.45 18.96 -6.90
CA LYS A 87 -0.32 19.29 -5.70
C LYS A 87 -1.80 19.61 -5.98
N PRO A 88 -2.60 18.65 -6.44
CA PRO A 88 -4.00 18.88 -6.75
C PRO A 88 -4.81 19.28 -5.50
N THR A 89 -5.92 20.01 -5.72
CA THR A 89 -6.93 20.24 -4.67
C THR A 89 -7.62 18.92 -4.30
N GLN A 90 -8.40 18.89 -3.21
CA GLN A 90 -9.17 17.70 -2.81
C GLN A 90 -10.14 17.26 -3.92
N GLU A 91 -10.78 18.21 -4.61
CA GLU A 91 -11.62 17.89 -5.77
C GLU A 91 -10.79 17.34 -6.95
N GLY A 92 -9.60 17.88 -7.18
CA GLY A 92 -8.67 17.33 -8.17
C GLY A 92 -8.25 15.89 -7.87
N ILE A 93 -7.98 15.56 -6.59
CA ILE A 93 -7.68 14.20 -6.12
C ILE A 93 -8.90 13.29 -6.36
N PHE A 94 -10.09 13.76 -5.99
CA PHE A 94 -11.33 13.02 -6.22
C PHE A 94 -11.54 12.70 -7.71
N GLN A 95 -11.42 13.69 -8.60
CA GLN A 95 -11.58 13.49 -10.04
C GLN A 95 -10.52 12.57 -10.64
N HIS A 96 -9.27 12.66 -10.16
CA HIS A 96 -8.19 11.76 -10.54
C HIS A 96 -8.56 10.30 -10.23
N PHE A 97 -8.91 10.00 -8.98
CA PHE A 97 -9.24 8.63 -8.58
C PHE A 97 -10.58 8.14 -9.12
N SER A 98 -11.52 9.05 -9.41
CA SER A 98 -12.73 8.71 -10.15
C SER A 98 -12.42 8.20 -11.56
N ALA A 99 -11.46 8.83 -12.25
CA ALA A 99 -11.00 8.38 -13.55
C ALA A 99 -10.23 7.04 -13.46
N VAL A 100 -9.39 6.87 -12.43
CA VAL A 100 -8.67 5.62 -12.16
C VAL A 100 -9.65 4.48 -11.89
N ALA A 101 -10.63 4.70 -11.01
CA ALA A 101 -11.64 3.69 -10.68
C ALA A 101 -12.45 3.23 -11.90
N LYS A 102 -12.84 4.17 -12.76
CA LYS A 102 -13.57 3.87 -14.01
C LYS A 102 -12.74 3.12 -15.05
N ALA A 103 -11.41 3.30 -15.03
CA ALA A 103 -10.51 2.70 -16.01
C ALA A 103 -9.90 1.38 -15.55
N SER A 104 -9.82 1.15 -14.25
CA SER A 104 -9.16 -0.02 -13.68
C SER A 104 -9.99 -1.28 -13.85
N PRO A 105 -9.42 -2.36 -14.43
CA PRO A 105 -10.07 -3.67 -14.47
C PRO A 105 -9.97 -4.44 -13.15
N LEU A 106 -9.13 -3.96 -12.22
CA LEU A 106 -8.91 -4.56 -10.92
C LEU A 106 -9.37 -3.64 -9.78
N PRO A 107 -9.61 -4.17 -8.58
CA PRO A 107 -9.78 -3.39 -7.37
C PRO A 107 -8.64 -2.41 -7.16
N VAL A 108 -8.96 -1.22 -6.64
CA VAL A 108 -8.03 -0.12 -6.42
C VAL A 108 -7.81 0.11 -4.93
N ILE A 109 -6.56 0.12 -4.52
CA ILE A 109 -6.13 0.60 -3.20
C ILE A 109 -5.55 2.00 -3.41
N LEU A 110 -6.13 3.00 -2.79
CA LEU A 110 -5.60 4.36 -2.78
C LEU A 110 -4.29 4.39 -2.01
N TYR A 111 -3.38 5.32 -2.36
CA TYR A 111 -2.15 5.47 -1.60
C TYR A 111 -1.91 6.94 -1.26
N ASN A 112 -2.00 7.26 0.03
CA ASN A 112 -1.72 8.57 0.60
C ASN A 112 -0.35 8.58 1.27
N VAL A 113 0.57 9.40 0.77
CA VAL A 113 1.95 9.54 1.28
C VAL A 113 2.42 10.99 1.18
N PRO A 114 1.90 11.89 2.02
CA PRO A 114 2.15 13.34 1.92
C PRO A 114 3.63 13.72 1.95
N GLY A 115 4.45 12.98 2.68
CA GLY A 115 5.90 13.19 2.75
C GLY A 115 6.61 13.06 1.38
N ARG A 116 6.03 12.29 0.43
CA ARG A 116 6.57 12.10 -0.92
C ARG A 116 5.80 12.85 -1.99
N THR A 117 4.50 13.01 -1.83
CA THR A 117 3.64 13.67 -2.83
C THR A 117 3.51 15.18 -2.61
N SER A 118 3.82 15.67 -1.41
CA SER A 118 3.51 17.03 -0.96
C SER A 118 2.01 17.37 -1.07
N SER A 119 1.15 16.35 -1.03
CA SER A 119 -0.30 16.46 -1.12
C SER A 119 -0.94 15.42 -0.19
N ASN A 120 -1.79 15.86 0.73
CA ASN A 120 -2.50 14.97 1.64
C ASN A 120 -3.92 14.71 1.13
N MET A 121 -4.30 13.46 1.06
CA MET A 121 -5.66 13.01 0.77
C MET A 121 -6.47 13.05 2.08
N LEU A 122 -7.33 14.05 2.24
CA LEU A 122 -8.10 14.22 3.46
C LEU A 122 -9.16 13.10 3.61
N PRO A 123 -9.51 12.70 4.85
CA PRO A 123 -10.51 11.66 5.10
C PRO A 123 -11.83 11.88 4.36
N VAL A 124 -12.34 13.11 4.29
CA VAL A 124 -13.58 13.44 3.57
C VAL A 124 -13.53 13.07 2.07
N THR A 125 -12.36 13.24 1.45
CA THR A 125 -12.15 12.87 0.03
C THR A 125 -12.14 11.35 -0.14
N VAL A 126 -11.47 10.64 0.74
CA VAL A 126 -11.40 9.17 0.73
C VAL A 126 -12.76 8.55 0.99
N VAL A 127 -13.48 9.03 2.00
CA VAL A 127 -14.85 8.57 2.32
C VAL A 127 -15.80 8.76 1.13
N ARG A 128 -15.72 9.90 0.45
CA ARG A 128 -16.49 10.15 -0.76
C ARG A 128 -16.16 9.15 -1.87
N LEU A 129 -14.87 8.89 -2.12
CA LEU A 129 -14.41 7.90 -3.11
C LEU A 129 -14.88 6.47 -2.76
N ALA A 130 -14.73 6.05 -1.51
CA ALA A 130 -15.13 4.73 -1.03
C ALA A 130 -16.64 4.47 -1.18
N ASN A 131 -17.47 5.51 -0.96
CA ASN A 131 -18.91 5.39 -1.13
C ASN A 131 -19.35 5.39 -2.60
N GLU A 132 -18.66 6.15 -3.47
CA GLU A 132 -19.05 6.31 -4.87
C GLU A 132 -18.54 5.17 -5.77
N TYR A 133 -17.36 4.60 -5.48
CA TYR A 133 -16.71 3.60 -6.31
C TYR A 133 -16.48 2.28 -5.56
N LYS A 134 -17.29 1.28 -5.82
CA LYS A 134 -17.21 -0.03 -5.15
C LYS A 134 -15.91 -0.81 -5.42
N ASN A 135 -15.22 -0.50 -6.50
CA ASN A 135 -13.90 -1.08 -6.80
C ASN A 135 -12.74 -0.34 -6.14
N ILE A 136 -12.97 0.78 -5.44
CA ILE A 136 -12.00 1.36 -4.52
C ILE A 136 -12.19 0.65 -3.17
N ILE A 137 -11.34 -0.33 -2.88
CA ILE A 137 -11.50 -1.28 -1.78
C ILE A 137 -10.73 -0.91 -0.51
N GLY A 138 -9.87 0.11 -0.58
CA GLY A 138 -9.07 0.49 0.58
C GLY A 138 -8.12 1.64 0.30
N ILE A 139 -7.38 2.00 1.34
CA ILE A 139 -6.32 2.99 1.30
C ILE A 139 -5.08 2.49 2.05
N LYS A 140 -3.89 2.64 1.45
CA LYS A 140 -2.63 2.67 2.16
C LYS A 140 -2.42 4.08 2.71
N GLU A 141 -2.53 4.24 4.02
CA GLU A 141 -2.34 5.52 4.72
C GLU A 141 -0.94 5.61 5.31
N ALA A 142 -0.13 6.50 4.75
CA ALA A 142 1.27 6.71 5.11
C ALA A 142 1.58 8.18 5.44
N ALA A 143 0.61 8.90 6.03
CA ALA A 143 0.82 10.26 6.51
C ALA A 143 1.53 10.33 7.87
N GLY A 144 1.69 9.21 8.58
CA GLY A 144 2.21 9.20 9.94
C GLY A 144 1.25 9.80 10.97
N ASP A 145 -0.03 9.98 10.62
CA ASP A 145 -1.05 10.62 11.45
C ASP A 145 -2.11 9.61 11.89
N LEU A 146 -2.01 9.17 13.14
CA LEU A 146 -2.96 8.23 13.72
C LEU A 146 -4.38 8.81 13.86
N VAL A 147 -4.50 10.12 14.05
CA VAL A 147 -5.82 10.78 14.13
C VAL A 147 -6.52 10.72 12.78
N GLN A 148 -5.80 11.01 11.69
CA GLN A 148 -6.32 10.86 10.33
C GLN A 148 -6.71 9.40 10.03
N ALA A 149 -5.86 8.45 10.42
CA ALA A 149 -6.15 7.03 10.26
C ALA A 149 -7.43 6.60 11.00
N MET A 150 -7.61 7.03 12.25
CA MET A 150 -8.85 6.77 13.02
C MET A 150 -10.09 7.41 12.39
N GLN A 151 -9.98 8.60 11.81
CA GLN A 151 -11.08 9.24 11.08
C GLN A 151 -11.46 8.43 9.83
N LEU A 152 -10.49 7.87 9.12
CA LEU A 152 -10.75 6.96 7.99
C LEU A 152 -11.46 5.69 8.46
N ILE A 153 -10.95 5.02 9.49
CA ILE A 153 -11.54 3.80 10.05
C ILE A 153 -13.00 4.03 10.49
N GLN A 154 -13.25 5.17 11.12
CA GLN A 154 -14.59 5.50 11.64
C GLN A 154 -15.61 5.79 10.54
N ASN A 155 -15.19 6.43 9.42
CA ASN A 155 -16.13 7.06 8.48
C ASN A 155 -16.20 6.36 7.11
N THR A 156 -15.31 5.40 6.81
CA THR A 156 -15.39 4.60 5.58
C THR A 156 -16.39 3.44 5.74
N PRO A 157 -16.88 2.85 4.64
CA PRO A 157 -17.69 1.63 4.70
C PRO A 157 -17.00 0.49 5.46
N GLU A 158 -17.78 -0.40 6.07
CA GLU A 158 -17.29 -1.50 6.92
C GLU A 158 -16.32 -2.45 6.17
N ASP A 159 -16.53 -2.64 4.88
CA ASP A 159 -15.71 -3.47 4.00
C ASP A 159 -14.49 -2.75 3.39
N PHE A 160 -14.29 -1.45 3.72
CA PHE A 160 -13.19 -0.66 3.21
C PHE A 160 -11.92 -0.85 4.06
N LEU A 161 -10.81 -1.19 3.41
CA LEU A 161 -9.55 -1.52 4.08
C LEU A 161 -8.72 -0.26 4.38
N VAL A 162 -8.58 0.13 5.63
CA VAL A 162 -7.63 1.15 6.06
C VAL A 162 -6.33 0.46 6.46
N ILE A 163 -5.32 0.55 5.59
CA ILE A 163 -4.06 -0.19 5.66
C ILE A 163 -2.94 0.77 6.04
N SER A 164 -2.13 0.44 7.04
CA SER A 164 -0.96 1.25 7.39
C SER A 164 0.07 1.28 6.26
N GLY A 165 0.68 2.43 6.05
CA GLY A 165 1.83 2.60 5.15
C GLY A 165 3.07 3.08 5.88
N ASP A 166 3.01 3.12 7.23
CA ASP A 166 4.07 3.56 8.13
C ASP A 166 4.31 2.46 9.18
N ASP A 167 5.49 1.86 9.16
CA ASP A 167 5.82 0.71 9.98
C ASP A 167 5.82 1.04 11.48
N MET A 168 6.23 2.25 11.86
CA MET A 168 6.31 2.66 13.27
C MET A 168 4.93 2.78 13.92
N ILE A 169 3.93 3.29 13.22
CA ILE A 169 2.56 3.44 13.75
C ILE A 169 1.62 2.30 13.36
N THR A 170 2.14 1.26 12.73
CA THR A 170 1.31 0.13 12.27
C THR A 170 0.55 -0.54 13.42
N LEU A 171 1.24 -0.84 14.53
CA LEU A 171 0.58 -1.53 15.64
C LEU A 171 -0.55 -0.70 16.28
N PRO A 172 -0.35 0.57 16.69
CA PRO A 172 -1.44 1.40 17.19
C PRO A 172 -2.57 1.58 16.16
N MET A 173 -2.27 1.68 14.87
CA MET A 173 -3.28 1.80 13.82
C MET A 173 -4.13 0.52 13.69
N VAL A 174 -3.51 -0.67 13.73
CA VAL A 174 -4.20 -1.97 13.73
C VAL A 174 -5.07 -2.11 14.98
N LEU A 175 -4.58 -1.71 16.15
CA LEU A 175 -5.34 -1.71 17.40
C LEU A 175 -6.51 -0.73 17.37
N ALA A 176 -6.44 0.35 16.59
CA ALA A 176 -7.55 1.27 16.36
C ALA A 176 -8.62 0.71 15.40
N GLY A 177 -8.34 -0.38 14.69
CA GLY A 177 -9.25 -1.00 13.74
C GLY A 177 -8.74 -1.03 12.29
N GLY A 178 -7.49 -0.67 12.05
CA GLY A 178 -6.83 -0.82 10.75
C GLY A 178 -6.76 -2.28 10.30
N ALA A 179 -6.80 -2.51 8.99
CA ALA A 179 -6.91 -3.85 8.40
C ALA A 179 -5.55 -4.58 8.28
N GLY A 180 -4.43 -3.87 8.49
CA GLY A 180 -3.08 -4.43 8.34
C GLY A 180 -2.10 -3.37 7.84
N VAL A 181 -1.08 -3.79 7.08
CA VAL A 181 0.01 -2.93 6.64
C VAL A 181 0.56 -3.32 5.26
N ILE A 182 0.99 -2.34 4.50
CA ILE A 182 1.93 -2.49 3.38
C ILE A 182 3.27 -1.94 3.87
N SER A 183 4.11 -2.84 4.34
CA SER A 183 5.33 -2.59 5.12
C SER A 183 6.57 -2.43 4.25
N VAL A 184 7.59 -1.76 4.79
CA VAL A 184 8.96 -1.77 4.29
C VAL A 184 9.84 -2.68 5.15
N ILE A 185 9.77 -2.58 6.48
CA ILE A 185 10.60 -3.40 7.39
C ILE A 185 10.35 -4.91 7.20
N ALA A 186 9.14 -5.32 6.81
CA ALA A 186 8.81 -6.71 6.54
C ALA A 186 9.62 -7.31 5.39
N GLU A 187 10.18 -6.51 4.48
CA GLU A 187 11.08 -7.00 3.42
C GLU A 187 12.35 -7.64 3.98
N GLY A 188 12.83 -7.17 5.14
CA GLY A 188 13.99 -7.70 5.85
C GLY A 188 13.65 -8.54 7.08
N PHE A 189 12.51 -8.30 7.72
CA PHE A 189 12.08 -8.97 8.95
C PHE A 189 10.64 -9.53 8.84
N PRO A 190 10.35 -10.34 7.80
CA PRO A 190 8.96 -10.77 7.52
C PRO A 190 8.34 -11.57 8.68
N VAL A 191 9.09 -12.45 9.32
CA VAL A 191 8.57 -13.28 10.43
C VAL A 191 8.13 -12.42 11.61
N ALA A 192 9.03 -11.57 12.11
CA ALA A 192 8.76 -10.78 13.31
C ALA A 192 7.63 -9.75 13.04
N PHE A 193 7.68 -9.06 11.90
CA PHE A 193 6.72 -8.01 11.62
C PHE A 193 5.32 -8.58 11.32
N SER A 194 5.22 -9.67 10.55
CA SER A 194 3.94 -10.34 10.30
C SER A 194 3.33 -10.89 11.59
N GLU A 195 4.15 -11.45 12.48
CA GLU A 195 3.67 -11.95 13.79
C GLU A 195 3.14 -10.79 14.66
N MET A 196 3.86 -9.67 14.73
CA MET A 196 3.41 -8.47 15.45
C MET A 196 2.03 -8.00 14.93
N VAL A 197 1.87 -7.93 13.62
CA VAL A 197 0.59 -7.50 13.00
C VAL A 197 -0.53 -8.47 13.34
N ARG A 198 -0.30 -9.80 13.22
CA ARG A 198 -1.30 -10.82 13.57
C ARG A 198 -1.68 -10.77 15.05
N LEU A 199 -0.71 -10.57 15.95
CA LEU A 199 -0.99 -10.39 17.37
C LEU A 199 -1.84 -9.14 17.62
N GLY A 200 -1.54 -8.03 16.95
CA GLY A 200 -2.33 -6.80 17.02
C GLY A 200 -3.78 -7.00 16.54
N LEU A 201 -3.98 -7.63 15.39
CA LEU A 201 -5.29 -7.97 14.86
C LEU A 201 -6.09 -8.87 15.82
N ASN A 202 -5.41 -9.79 16.49
CA ASN A 202 -5.99 -10.69 17.50
C ASN A 202 -6.08 -10.07 18.91
N ARG A 203 -5.82 -8.77 19.07
CA ARG A 203 -5.87 -8.04 20.34
C ARG A 203 -4.93 -8.59 21.43
N LYS A 204 -3.83 -9.23 21.05
CA LYS A 204 -2.75 -9.68 21.94
C LYS A 204 -1.74 -8.54 22.15
N VAL A 205 -2.21 -7.46 22.79
CA VAL A 205 -1.55 -6.15 22.81
C VAL A 205 -0.12 -6.22 23.36
N ASP A 206 0.06 -6.81 24.54
CA ASP A 206 1.38 -6.86 25.22
C ASP A 206 2.40 -7.63 24.37
N LEU A 207 2.01 -8.81 23.85
CA LEU A 207 2.88 -9.62 23.00
C LEU A 207 3.24 -8.91 21.69
N ALA A 208 2.30 -8.15 21.12
CA ALA A 208 2.56 -7.36 19.90
C ALA A 208 3.55 -6.22 20.17
N TYR A 209 3.42 -5.51 21.30
CA TYR A 209 4.36 -4.45 21.68
C TYR A 209 5.73 -5.00 22.06
N ASP A 210 5.83 -6.19 22.64
CA ASP A 210 7.12 -6.85 22.89
C ASP A 210 7.93 -7.06 21.60
N ILE A 211 7.25 -7.40 20.49
CA ILE A 211 7.91 -7.51 19.18
C ILE A 211 8.19 -6.12 18.60
N HIS A 212 7.22 -5.21 18.65
CA HIS A 212 7.34 -3.84 18.11
C HIS A 212 8.61 -3.15 18.64
N TYR A 213 8.78 -3.12 19.96
CA TYR A 213 9.94 -2.45 20.56
C TYR A 213 11.28 -3.15 20.29
N LYS A 214 11.29 -4.45 19.96
CA LYS A 214 12.52 -5.16 19.55
C LYS A 214 12.99 -4.77 18.15
N ILE A 215 12.07 -4.33 17.28
CA ILE A 215 12.39 -3.98 15.89
C ILE A 215 12.31 -2.48 15.61
N ALA A 216 11.90 -1.65 16.58
CA ALA A 216 11.69 -0.21 16.41
C ALA A 216 12.96 0.50 15.90
N ASP A 217 14.12 0.22 16.48
CA ASP A 217 15.38 0.80 16.03
C ASP A 217 15.70 0.47 14.56
N ALA A 218 15.36 -0.74 14.11
CA ALA A 218 15.56 -1.14 12.71
C ALA A 218 14.58 -0.41 11.77
N ILE A 219 13.35 -0.11 12.24
CA ILE A 219 12.38 0.68 11.49
C ILE A 219 12.90 2.12 11.27
N ASP A 220 13.45 2.74 12.32
CA ASP A 220 14.01 4.09 12.21
C ASP A 220 15.22 4.14 11.29
N MET A 221 16.12 3.15 11.39
CA MET A 221 17.36 3.09 10.59
C MET A 221 17.13 2.94 9.09
N ILE A 222 16.04 2.30 8.66
CA ILE A 222 15.75 2.07 7.23
C ILE A 222 15.68 3.36 6.43
N PHE A 223 15.19 4.45 7.03
CA PHE A 223 15.01 5.73 6.35
C PHE A 223 16.03 6.80 6.77
N GLU A 224 17.07 6.43 7.54
CA GLU A 224 18.08 7.39 8.02
C GLU A 224 18.83 8.10 6.88
N GLN A 225 18.99 7.43 5.75
CA GLN A 225 19.67 7.99 4.58
C GLN A 225 18.75 8.28 3.38
N GLY A 226 17.44 8.26 3.56
CA GLY A 226 16.43 8.58 2.54
C GLY A 226 15.70 7.43 1.92
#